data_e93a39b38cff87b2727190d098085ff7
#
_entry.id   e93a39b38cff87b2727190d098085ff7
#
_cell.length_a   1.000
_cell.length_b   1.000
_cell.length_c   1.000
_cell.angle_alpha   90.00
_cell.angle_beta   90.00
_cell.angle_gamma   90.00
#
_symmetry.space_group_name_H-M   'P 1'
#
loop_
_entity.id
_entity.type
_entity.pdbx_description
1 polymer ?
#
loop_
_entity_poly.entity_id
_entity_poly.type
_entity_poly.pdbx_seq_one_letter_code
_entity_poly.pdbx_strand_id
1 'polypeptide(L)'
;MTIDTSDLLNSILGSLSRIDYIKPEEVPNIPLYMDQVTTFMDAQLASSKRYPEDKILTKTMINNYAKNDLLPPPLKKKYSKEHLLVLVFIYYFKSILSITDIQALLKPITDTYFSSSENLSLEDIYNEVFRLEKSQVDILKEDITNRYRLSRETFQDAPEKDQEFLKTFSFICLLSFDVYVKKQLIESLIDDLHQDTKEKKKK
;
A
#
# COMPACT_ATOMS: atom_id res chain seq x y z
N MET A 1 2.26 -4.15 31.88
CA MET A 1 1.02 -3.74 31.19
C MET A 1 0.77 -4.80 30.12
N THR A 2 -0.05 -5.79 30.43
CA THR A 2 -0.43 -6.83 29.46
C THR A 2 -1.49 -6.21 28.54
N ILE A 3 -1.11 -5.93 27.30
CA ILE A 3 -2.08 -5.52 26.26
C ILE A 3 -2.93 -6.78 26.01
N ASP A 4 -4.23 -6.68 26.23
CA ASP A 4 -5.14 -7.75 25.83
C ASP A 4 -5.10 -7.87 24.31
N THR A 5 -4.60 -9.00 23.81
CA THR A 5 -4.43 -9.25 22.39
C THR A 5 -5.77 -9.20 21.65
N SER A 6 -6.89 -9.48 22.33
CA SER A 6 -8.23 -9.39 21.76
C SER A 6 -8.68 -7.94 21.57
N ASP A 7 -8.36 -7.04 22.49
CA ASP A 7 -8.63 -5.61 22.37
C ASP A 7 -7.81 -4.98 21.23
N LEU A 8 -6.54 -5.39 21.10
CA LEU A 8 -5.69 -4.97 19.98
C LEU A 8 -6.26 -5.47 18.65
N LEU A 9 -6.67 -6.74 18.56
CA LEU A 9 -7.29 -7.29 17.35
C LEU A 9 -8.56 -6.51 16.98
N ASN A 10 -9.46 -6.30 17.93
CA ASN A 10 -10.70 -5.55 17.70
C ASN A 10 -10.42 -4.11 17.23
N SER A 11 -9.40 -3.46 17.79
CA SER A 11 -8.95 -2.14 17.36
C SER A 11 -8.44 -2.16 15.92
N ILE A 12 -7.62 -3.15 15.54
CA ILE A 12 -7.10 -3.32 14.18
C ILE A 12 -8.24 -3.62 13.20
N LEU A 13 -9.15 -4.55 13.50
CA LEU A 13 -10.30 -4.86 12.66
C LEU A 13 -11.22 -3.65 12.49
N GLY A 14 -11.39 -2.85 13.53
CA GLY A 14 -12.12 -1.58 13.46
C GLY A 14 -11.38 -0.52 12.59
N SER A 15 -10.05 -0.53 12.58
CA SER A 15 -9.27 0.36 11.72
C SER A 15 -9.30 -0.05 10.24
N LEU A 16 -9.32 -1.36 9.95
CA LEU A 16 -9.49 -1.87 8.58
C LEU A 16 -10.78 -1.40 7.93
N SER A 17 -11.85 -1.24 8.71
CA SER A 17 -13.11 -0.65 8.22
C SER A 17 -12.98 0.82 7.85
N ARG A 18 -11.93 1.49 8.32
CA ARG A 18 -11.61 2.90 8.10
C ARG A 18 -10.41 3.10 7.17
N ILE A 19 -9.90 2.02 6.55
CA ILE A 19 -8.97 2.16 5.43
C ILE A 19 -9.79 2.71 4.26
N ASP A 20 -9.97 4.03 4.29
CA ASP A 20 -10.43 4.78 3.14
C ASP A 20 -9.17 5.15 2.34
N TYR A 21 -9.05 4.58 1.14
CA TYR A 21 -8.12 5.13 0.17
C TYR A 21 -8.54 6.56 -0.17
N ILE A 22 -7.60 7.37 -0.57
CA ILE A 22 -7.88 8.75 -1.00
C ILE A 22 -8.79 8.67 -2.23
N LYS A 23 -10.04 9.10 -2.10
CA LYS A 23 -10.97 9.10 -3.23
C LYS A 23 -10.52 10.14 -4.25
N PRO A 24 -10.63 9.88 -5.56
CA PRO A 24 -10.23 10.86 -6.57
C PRO A 24 -10.93 12.22 -6.44
N GLU A 25 -12.16 12.24 -5.91
CA GLU A 25 -12.91 13.47 -5.64
C GLU A 25 -12.29 14.31 -4.51
N GLU A 26 -11.56 13.68 -3.59
CA GLU A 26 -10.86 14.34 -2.49
C GLU A 26 -9.49 14.88 -2.93
N VAL A 27 -8.98 14.40 -4.06
CA VAL A 27 -7.71 14.88 -4.63
C VAL A 27 -7.94 16.24 -5.30
N PRO A 28 -7.19 17.29 -4.91
CA PRO A 28 -7.34 18.61 -5.50
C PRO A 28 -7.20 18.61 -7.03
N ASN A 29 -8.21 19.15 -7.74
CA ASN A 29 -8.19 19.27 -9.20
C ASN A 29 -7.45 20.52 -9.68
N ILE A 30 -6.46 20.98 -8.92
CA ILE A 30 -5.56 22.09 -9.25
C ILE A 30 -4.11 21.65 -9.04
N PRO A 31 -3.16 22.10 -9.86
CA PRO A 31 -1.75 21.77 -9.66
C PRO A 31 -1.19 22.34 -8.36
N LEU A 32 -0.59 21.48 -7.53
CA LEU A 32 -0.06 21.79 -6.20
C LEU A 32 1.47 21.99 -6.23
N TYR A 33 1.99 22.86 -5.39
CA TYR A 33 3.42 22.91 -5.10
C TYR A 33 3.84 21.78 -4.14
N MET A 34 5.12 21.43 -4.13
CA MET A 34 5.69 20.34 -3.33
C MET A 34 5.24 20.37 -1.85
N ASP A 35 5.20 21.54 -1.22
CA ASP A 35 4.77 21.67 0.17
C ASP A 35 3.30 21.31 0.36
N GLN A 36 2.45 21.71 -0.58
CA GLN A 36 1.03 21.38 -0.57
C GLN A 36 0.82 19.88 -0.80
N VAL A 37 1.59 19.26 -1.71
CA VAL A 37 1.57 17.80 -1.94
C VAL A 37 1.90 17.05 -0.66
N THR A 38 3.03 17.39 0.00
CA THR A 38 3.43 16.70 1.23
C THR A 38 2.41 16.89 2.35
N THR A 39 1.85 18.09 2.51
CA THR A 39 0.79 18.37 3.51
C THR A 39 -0.48 17.58 3.21
N PHE A 40 -0.92 17.55 1.95
CA PHE A 40 -2.10 16.79 1.53
C PHE A 40 -1.91 15.29 1.81
N MET A 41 -0.81 14.69 1.36
CA MET A 41 -0.52 13.27 1.57
C MET A 41 -0.43 12.93 3.06
N ASP A 42 0.19 13.79 3.87
CA ASP A 42 0.32 13.58 5.32
C ASP A 42 -1.04 13.63 6.03
N ALA A 43 -1.93 14.52 5.62
CA ALA A 43 -3.28 14.64 6.17
C ALA A 43 -4.17 13.44 5.77
N GLN A 44 -4.18 13.08 4.49
CA GLN A 44 -5.02 12.01 3.98
C GLN A 44 -4.60 10.61 4.46
N LEU A 45 -3.31 10.37 4.61
CA LEU A 45 -2.76 9.07 5.02
C LEU A 45 -2.34 9.03 6.50
N ALA A 46 -2.79 9.99 7.31
CA ALA A 46 -2.43 10.08 8.73
C ALA A 46 -2.77 8.80 9.52
N SER A 47 -3.91 8.16 9.19
CA SER A 47 -4.38 6.93 9.84
C SER A 47 -3.47 5.71 9.59
N SER A 48 -2.61 5.76 8.58
CA SER A 48 -1.67 4.68 8.24
C SER A 48 -0.31 4.78 8.96
N LYS A 49 -0.08 5.86 9.72
CA LYS A 49 1.15 6.03 10.51
C LYS A 49 1.18 5.04 11.66
N ARG A 50 2.32 4.38 11.85
CA ARG A 50 2.57 3.52 13.02
C ARG A 50 2.81 4.37 14.28
N TYR A 51 3.56 5.46 14.12
CA TYR A 51 3.85 6.44 15.18
C TYR A 51 3.46 7.84 14.71
N PRO A 52 3.03 8.74 15.61
CA PRO A 52 2.61 10.10 15.23
C PRO A 52 3.69 10.89 14.48
N GLU A 53 4.97 10.65 14.77
CA GLU A 53 6.14 11.30 14.16
C GLU A 53 6.51 10.72 12.78
N ASP A 54 5.93 9.60 12.37
CA ASP A 54 6.20 8.99 11.06
C ASP A 54 5.80 9.94 9.94
N LYS A 55 6.67 10.01 8.92
CA LYS A 55 6.42 10.83 7.73
C LYS A 55 5.91 9.94 6.60
N ILE A 56 4.78 10.30 6.05
CA ILE A 56 4.16 9.61 4.91
C ILE A 56 5.05 9.73 3.68
N LEU A 57 5.24 10.95 3.19
CA LEU A 57 6.13 11.28 2.07
C LEU A 57 6.87 12.59 2.37
N THR A 58 8.19 12.56 2.22
CA THR A 58 9.02 13.77 2.34
C THR A 58 9.32 14.36 0.97
N LYS A 59 9.66 15.66 0.92
CA LYS A 59 10.13 16.31 -0.30
C LYS A 59 11.30 15.55 -0.95
N THR A 60 12.23 15.05 -0.12
CA THR A 60 13.37 14.26 -0.59
C THR A 60 12.92 12.96 -1.25
N MET A 61 11.95 12.25 -0.67
CA MET A 61 11.39 11.02 -1.26
C MET A 61 10.74 11.31 -2.62
N ILE A 62 9.88 12.33 -2.71
CA ILE A 62 9.20 12.70 -3.96
C ILE A 62 10.21 13.10 -5.04
N ASN A 63 11.22 13.88 -4.68
CA ASN A 63 12.31 14.23 -5.62
C ASN A 63 13.08 12.99 -6.10
N ASN A 64 13.32 12.01 -5.21
CA ASN A 64 13.97 10.77 -5.59
C ASN A 64 13.10 9.92 -6.52
N TYR A 65 11.78 9.91 -6.32
CA TYR A 65 10.86 9.21 -7.23
C TYR A 65 10.89 9.82 -8.64
N ALA A 66 10.88 11.15 -8.74
CA ALA A 66 11.01 11.82 -10.03
C ALA A 66 12.37 11.57 -10.70
N LYS A 67 13.48 11.55 -9.94
CA LYS A 67 14.82 11.23 -10.46
C LYS A 67 14.98 9.78 -10.95
N ASN A 68 14.24 8.87 -10.37
CA ASN A 68 14.29 7.45 -10.71
C ASN A 68 13.13 7.02 -11.62
N ASP A 69 12.49 7.95 -12.32
CA ASP A 69 11.39 7.70 -13.27
C ASP A 69 10.19 6.91 -12.68
N LEU A 70 10.01 6.97 -11.35
CA LEU A 70 8.80 6.42 -10.71
C LEU A 70 7.63 7.39 -10.77
N LEU A 71 7.94 8.68 -10.82
CA LEU A 71 6.96 9.75 -10.89
C LEU A 71 7.30 10.65 -12.08
N PRO A 72 6.37 10.92 -13.00
CA PRO A 72 6.59 11.90 -14.06
C PRO A 72 7.04 13.25 -13.51
N PRO A 73 7.86 14.02 -14.27
CA PRO A 73 8.35 15.30 -13.79
C PRO A 73 7.22 16.34 -13.66
N PRO A 74 7.22 17.15 -12.59
CA PRO A 74 6.21 18.17 -12.40
C PRO A 74 6.34 19.31 -13.42
N LEU A 75 5.22 19.82 -13.91
CA LEU A 75 5.21 20.95 -14.82
C LEU A 75 5.36 22.28 -14.05
N LYS A 76 6.41 23.06 -14.35
CA LYS A 76 6.72 24.33 -13.64
C LYS A 76 6.72 24.17 -12.10
N LYS A 77 7.29 23.08 -11.60
CA LYS A 77 7.36 22.72 -10.18
C LYS A 77 5.99 22.45 -9.51
N LYS A 78 4.95 22.22 -10.30
CA LYS A 78 3.61 21.90 -9.83
C LYS A 78 3.24 20.48 -10.19
N TYR A 79 2.59 19.79 -9.28
CA TYR A 79 2.12 18.41 -9.36
C TYR A 79 0.62 18.42 -9.63
N SER A 80 0.17 17.72 -10.66
CA SER A 80 -1.25 17.58 -11.03
C SER A 80 -1.92 16.50 -10.16
N LYS A 81 -3.23 16.31 -10.35
CA LYS A 81 -4.02 15.24 -9.74
C LYS A 81 -3.41 13.86 -10.02
N GLU A 82 -2.99 13.61 -11.25
CA GLU A 82 -2.38 12.33 -11.66
C GLU A 82 -1.09 12.04 -10.90
N HIS A 83 -0.27 13.05 -10.61
CA HIS A 83 0.91 12.89 -9.75
C HIS A 83 0.52 12.42 -8.35
N LEU A 84 -0.56 12.94 -7.77
CA LEU A 84 -1.02 12.55 -6.45
C LEU A 84 -1.51 11.10 -6.45
N LEU A 85 -2.26 10.68 -7.47
CA LEU A 85 -2.72 9.30 -7.62
C LEU A 85 -1.53 8.33 -7.74
N VAL A 86 -0.50 8.67 -8.53
CA VAL A 86 0.74 7.88 -8.62
C VAL A 86 1.46 7.83 -7.27
N LEU A 87 1.53 8.94 -6.52
CA LEU A 87 2.13 8.98 -5.19
C LEU A 87 1.40 8.09 -4.18
N VAL A 88 0.08 7.94 -4.29
CA VAL A 88 -0.70 7.00 -3.47
C VAL A 88 -0.28 5.56 -3.80
N PHE A 89 -0.19 5.17 -5.07
CA PHE A 89 0.31 3.85 -5.44
C PHE A 89 1.73 3.60 -4.92
N ILE A 90 2.65 4.55 -5.11
CA ILE A 90 4.02 4.45 -4.58
C ILE A 90 4.00 4.27 -3.07
N TYR A 91 3.14 5.00 -2.36
CA TYR A 91 3.04 4.92 -0.90
C TYR A 91 2.66 3.51 -0.44
N TYR A 92 1.68 2.87 -1.05
CA TYR A 92 1.28 1.51 -0.72
C TYR A 92 2.36 0.48 -1.09
N PHE A 93 2.96 0.60 -2.28
CA PHE A 93 3.96 -0.37 -2.75
C PHE A 93 5.30 -0.28 -2.01
N LYS A 94 5.73 0.92 -1.60
CA LYS A 94 7.07 1.14 -0.99
C LYS A 94 7.33 0.31 0.28
N SER A 95 6.28 -0.16 0.95
CA SER A 95 6.39 -0.96 2.16
C SER A 95 6.68 -2.44 1.88
N ILE A 96 6.42 -2.92 0.66
CA ILE A 96 6.53 -4.34 0.29
C ILE A 96 7.40 -4.60 -0.93
N LEU A 97 7.59 -3.62 -1.82
CA LEU A 97 8.33 -3.75 -3.07
C LEU A 97 9.59 -2.89 -3.10
N SER A 98 10.58 -3.32 -3.87
CA SER A 98 11.75 -2.50 -4.17
C SER A 98 11.39 -1.32 -5.08
N ILE A 99 12.23 -0.29 -5.10
CA ILE A 99 12.04 0.86 -6.00
C ILE A 99 12.04 0.42 -7.47
N THR A 100 12.87 -0.57 -7.82
CA THR A 100 12.96 -1.11 -9.18
C THR A 100 11.65 -1.81 -9.58
N ASP A 101 11.06 -2.59 -8.67
CA ASP A 101 9.77 -3.28 -8.92
C ASP A 101 8.64 -2.27 -9.07
N ILE A 102 8.60 -1.24 -8.22
CA ILE A 102 7.60 -0.16 -8.32
C ILE A 102 7.74 0.56 -9.66
N GLN A 103 8.96 0.87 -10.08
CA GLN A 103 9.20 1.48 -11.39
C GLN A 103 8.70 0.60 -12.53
N ALA A 104 9.03 -0.67 -12.48
CA ALA A 104 8.58 -1.65 -13.46
C ALA A 104 7.06 -1.72 -13.61
N LEU A 105 6.39 -1.70 -12.46
CA LEU A 105 4.94 -1.81 -12.39
C LEU A 105 4.24 -0.52 -12.82
N LEU A 106 4.72 0.66 -12.38
CA LEU A 106 4.04 1.93 -12.64
C LEU A 106 4.42 2.58 -13.96
N LYS A 107 5.63 2.33 -14.49
CA LYS A 107 6.08 3.00 -15.71
C LYS A 107 5.17 2.74 -16.93
N PRO A 108 4.73 1.52 -17.25
CA PRO A 108 3.80 1.29 -18.35
C PRO A 108 2.47 2.05 -18.17
N ILE A 109 1.99 2.16 -16.93
CA ILE A 109 0.76 2.88 -16.59
C ILE A 109 0.95 4.38 -16.78
N THR A 110 2.04 4.95 -16.25
CA THR A 110 2.31 6.39 -16.38
C THR A 110 2.64 6.78 -17.81
N ASP A 111 3.40 5.98 -18.55
CA ASP A 111 3.74 6.26 -19.94
C ASP A 111 2.49 6.29 -20.84
N THR A 112 1.45 5.52 -20.52
CA THR A 112 0.25 5.39 -21.35
C THR A 112 -0.91 6.25 -20.87
N TYR A 113 -1.15 6.34 -19.55
CA TYR A 113 -2.41 6.87 -19.01
C TYR A 113 -2.25 8.15 -18.19
N PHE A 114 -1.01 8.61 -17.92
CA PHE A 114 -0.78 9.76 -17.05
C PHE A 114 -1.41 11.07 -17.56
N SER A 115 -1.38 11.29 -18.87
CA SER A 115 -1.97 12.48 -19.50
C SER A 115 -3.03 12.12 -20.54
N SER A 116 -3.55 10.88 -20.49
CA SER A 116 -4.55 10.43 -21.45
C SER A 116 -5.91 11.04 -21.14
N SER A 117 -6.51 11.63 -22.17
CA SER A 117 -7.90 12.06 -22.21
C SER A 117 -8.78 11.12 -23.05
N GLU A 118 -8.23 9.97 -23.45
CA GLU A 118 -8.91 8.95 -24.24
C GLU A 118 -9.77 8.03 -23.37
N ASN A 119 -10.18 6.87 -23.90
CA ASN A 119 -11.17 5.98 -23.31
C ASN A 119 -10.86 5.44 -21.89
N LEU A 120 -9.60 5.52 -21.41
CA LEU A 120 -9.18 5.11 -20.08
C LEU A 120 -8.15 6.10 -19.54
N SER A 121 -8.43 6.67 -18.38
CA SER A 121 -7.54 7.58 -17.67
C SER A 121 -6.84 6.90 -16.50
N LEU A 122 -5.79 7.53 -15.97
CA LEU A 122 -5.16 7.07 -14.72
C LEU A 122 -6.13 7.09 -13.54
N GLU A 123 -7.08 8.03 -13.53
CA GLU A 123 -8.13 8.11 -12.50
C GLU A 123 -9.08 6.92 -12.58
N ASP A 124 -9.44 6.45 -13.78
CA ASP A 124 -10.29 5.27 -13.97
C ASP A 124 -9.58 4.02 -13.46
N ILE A 125 -8.28 3.86 -13.77
CA ILE A 125 -7.46 2.75 -13.27
C ILE A 125 -7.41 2.79 -11.74
N TYR A 126 -7.15 3.95 -11.16
CA TYR A 126 -7.12 4.15 -9.72
C TYR A 126 -8.43 3.75 -9.06
N ASN A 127 -9.55 4.25 -9.57
CA ASN A 127 -10.89 3.93 -9.07
C ASN A 127 -11.19 2.43 -9.11
N GLU A 128 -10.88 1.78 -10.22
CA GLU A 128 -11.17 0.35 -10.40
C GLU A 128 -10.37 -0.51 -9.41
N VAL A 129 -9.07 -0.23 -9.24
CA VAL A 129 -8.20 -0.95 -8.31
C VAL A 129 -8.70 -0.79 -6.87
N PHE A 130 -8.95 0.43 -6.41
CA PHE A 130 -9.36 0.66 -5.03
C PHE A 130 -10.79 0.22 -4.74
N ARG A 131 -11.69 0.25 -5.74
CA ARG A 131 -13.03 -0.35 -5.62
C ARG A 131 -12.93 -1.85 -5.38
N LEU A 132 -12.02 -2.53 -6.07
CA LEU A 132 -11.77 -3.95 -5.90
C LEU A 132 -11.23 -4.24 -4.49
N GLU A 133 -10.24 -3.48 -4.02
CA GLU A 133 -9.68 -3.63 -2.67
C GLU A 133 -10.73 -3.45 -1.58
N LYS A 134 -11.57 -2.43 -1.70
CA LYS A 134 -12.66 -2.17 -0.74
C LYS A 134 -13.63 -3.35 -0.63
N SER A 135 -13.90 -4.05 -1.73
CA SER A 135 -14.76 -5.23 -1.73
C SER A 135 -14.17 -6.42 -0.96
N GLN A 136 -12.85 -6.42 -0.70
CA GLN A 136 -12.14 -7.50 -0.02
C GLN A 136 -11.98 -7.29 1.49
N VAL A 137 -12.36 -6.12 2.02
CA VAL A 137 -12.12 -5.78 3.43
C VAL A 137 -12.78 -6.77 4.40
N ASP A 138 -14.02 -7.17 4.13
CA ASP A 138 -14.73 -8.11 5.03
C ASP A 138 -14.15 -9.52 4.98
N ILE A 139 -13.71 -9.98 3.80
CA ILE A 139 -13.01 -11.26 3.64
C ILE A 139 -11.68 -11.22 4.42
N LEU A 140 -10.94 -10.12 4.33
CA LEU A 140 -9.69 -9.94 5.06
C LEU A 140 -9.89 -9.96 6.57
N LYS A 141 -10.96 -9.32 7.07
CA LYS A 141 -11.32 -9.35 8.50
C LYS A 141 -11.61 -10.76 8.98
N GLU A 142 -12.38 -11.52 8.21
CA GLU A 142 -12.71 -12.90 8.52
C GLU A 142 -11.45 -13.78 8.55
N ASP A 143 -10.56 -13.66 7.55
CA ASP A 143 -9.29 -14.39 7.51
C ASP A 143 -8.42 -14.07 8.72
N ILE A 144 -8.23 -12.80 9.06
CA ILE A 144 -7.45 -12.38 10.24
C ILE A 144 -8.06 -12.94 11.53
N THR A 145 -9.39 -12.88 11.67
CA THR A 145 -10.09 -13.42 12.85
C THR A 145 -9.90 -14.92 12.97
N ASN A 146 -10.00 -15.67 11.88
CA ASN A 146 -9.77 -17.11 11.86
C ASN A 146 -8.31 -17.47 12.26
N ARG A 147 -7.32 -16.76 11.72
CA ARG A 147 -5.90 -16.94 12.08
C ARG A 147 -5.64 -16.63 13.55
N TYR A 148 -6.26 -15.60 14.10
CA TYR A 148 -6.19 -15.30 15.52
C TYR A 148 -6.75 -16.46 16.34
N ARG A 149 -7.95 -16.99 16.02
CA ARG A 149 -8.55 -18.13 16.71
C ARG A 149 -7.62 -19.35 16.69
N LEU A 150 -7.08 -19.70 15.52
CA LEU A 150 -6.12 -20.81 15.39
C LEU A 150 -4.88 -20.61 16.27
N SER A 151 -4.34 -19.40 16.35
CA SER A 151 -3.19 -19.12 17.21
C SER A 151 -3.49 -19.32 18.70
N ARG A 152 -4.74 -19.05 19.13
CA ARG A 152 -5.17 -19.25 20.53
C ARG A 152 -5.27 -20.73 20.95
N GLU A 153 -5.35 -21.64 19.99
CA GLU A 153 -5.38 -23.10 20.20
C GLU A 153 -3.96 -23.71 20.34
N THR A 154 -2.89 -22.92 20.13
CA THR A 154 -1.50 -23.39 20.26
C THR A 154 -0.99 -23.32 21.69
N PHE A 155 0.09 -24.05 22.00
CA PHE A 155 0.84 -24.00 23.27
C PHE A 155 -0.01 -24.18 24.53
N GLN A 156 -1.02 -25.05 24.48
CA GLN A 156 -1.89 -25.32 25.63
C GLN A 156 -1.12 -25.97 26.84
N ASP A 157 -0.07 -26.74 26.53
CA ASP A 157 0.77 -27.43 27.52
C ASP A 157 1.99 -26.59 27.96
N ALA A 158 2.15 -25.37 27.45
CA ALA A 158 3.25 -24.49 27.86
C ALA A 158 3.01 -23.93 29.28
N PRO A 159 4.07 -23.53 30.00
CA PRO A 159 3.91 -22.86 31.29
C PRO A 159 2.97 -21.63 31.17
N GLU A 160 2.04 -21.49 32.12
CA GLU A 160 0.99 -20.46 32.08
C GLU A 160 1.54 -19.05 31.84
N LYS A 161 2.68 -18.72 32.45
CA LYS A 161 3.38 -17.44 32.29
C LYS A 161 3.85 -17.16 30.84
N ASP A 162 4.05 -18.21 30.04
CA ASP A 162 4.61 -18.11 28.68
C ASP A 162 3.51 -18.26 27.61
N GLN A 163 2.35 -18.83 27.96
CA GLN A 163 1.28 -19.14 26.99
C GLN A 163 0.83 -17.93 26.18
N GLU A 164 0.57 -16.80 26.83
CA GLU A 164 0.07 -15.60 26.15
C GLU A 164 1.07 -15.06 25.11
N PHE A 165 2.35 -15.01 25.49
CA PHE A 165 3.41 -14.62 24.57
C PHE A 165 3.53 -15.59 23.38
N LEU A 166 3.53 -16.90 23.64
CA LEU A 166 3.69 -17.92 22.61
C LEU A 166 2.50 -17.96 21.64
N LYS A 167 1.26 -17.79 22.13
CA LYS A 167 0.05 -17.67 21.30
C LYS A 167 0.09 -16.41 20.42
N THR A 168 0.52 -15.29 20.99
CA THR A 168 0.72 -14.05 20.21
C THR A 168 1.82 -14.21 19.18
N PHE A 169 2.94 -14.86 19.53
CA PHE A 169 4.01 -15.18 18.60
C PHE A 169 3.52 -16.06 17.44
N SER A 170 2.71 -17.10 17.72
CA SER A 170 2.08 -17.93 16.69
C SER A 170 1.23 -17.10 15.73
N PHE A 171 0.44 -16.17 16.26
CA PHE A 171 -0.37 -15.29 15.42
C PHE A 171 0.50 -14.41 14.50
N ILE A 172 1.55 -13.82 15.05
CA ILE A 172 2.52 -13.03 14.25
C ILE A 172 3.16 -13.90 13.16
N CYS A 173 3.54 -15.14 13.47
CA CYS A 173 4.11 -16.07 12.49
C CYS A 173 3.13 -16.39 11.35
N LEU A 174 1.85 -16.65 11.67
CA LEU A 174 0.82 -16.91 10.67
C LEU A 174 0.63 -15.71 9.72
N LEU A 175 0.55 -14.50 10.27
CA LEU A 175 0.43 -13.28 9.46
C LEU A 175 1.70 -13.02 8.63
N SER A 176 2.88 -13.23 9.21
CA SER A 176 4.16 -13.03 8.53
C SER A 176 4.36 -14.00 7.38
N PHE A 177 3.96 -15.26 7.55
CA PHE A 177 4.02 -16.27 6.49
C PHE A 177 3.10 -15.91 5.32
N ASP A 178 1.89 -15.42 5.60
CA ASP A 178 0.94 -14.96 4.59
C ASP A 178 1.51 -13.80 3.75
N VAL A 179 2.05 -12.77 4.44
CA VAL A 179 2.73 -11.64 3.79
C VAL A 179 3.90 -12.11 2.94
N TYR A 180 4.72 -13.03 3.44
CA TYR A 180 5.87 -13.58 2.73
C TYR A 180 5.46 -14.27 1.41
N VAL A 181 4.47 -15.16 1.47
CA VAL A 181 3.99 -15.89 0.28
C VAL A 181 3.38 -14.95 -0.75
N LYS A 182 2.53 -14.01 -0.31
CA LYS A 182 1.94 -13.00 -1.20
C LYS A 182 2.99 -12.11 -1.83
N LYS A 183 4.01 -11.69 -1.06
CA LYS A 183 5.12 -10.91 -1.59
C LYS A 183 5.88 -11.65 -2.69
N GLN A 184 6.22 -12.92 -2.49
CA GLN A 184 6.88 -13.74 -3.52
C GLN A 184 6.05 -13.85 -4.80
N LEU A 185 4.72 -14.05 -4.66
CA LEU A 185 3.84 -14.09 -5.81
C LEU A 185 3.83 -12.76 -6.58
N ILE A 186 3.75 -11.63 -5.86
CA ILE A 186 3.78 -10.30 -6.47
C ILE A 186 5.10 -10.08 -7.23
N GLU A 187 6.25 -10.40 -6.60
CA GLU A 187 7.57 -10.27 -7.21
C GLU A 187 7.68 -11.13 -8.49
N SER A 188 7.20 -12.38 -8.46
CA SER A 188 7.17 -13.25 -9.64
C SER A 188 6.30 -12.69 -10.78
N LEU A 189 5.14 -12.13 -10.47
CA LEU A 189 4.28 -11.47 -11.47
C LEU A 189 4.95 -10.24 -12.10
N ILE A 190 5.70 -9.47 -11.30
CA ILE A 190 6.46 -8.31 -11.80
C ILE A 190 7.59 -8.77 -12.74
N ASP A 191 8.30 -9.84 -12.38
CA ASP A 191 9.37 -10.41 -13.21
C ASP A 191 8.84 -10.88 -14.57
N ASP A 192 7.69 -11.55 -14.60
CA ASP A 192 7.02 -11.98 -15.83
C ASP A 192 6.64 -10.80 -16.73
N LEU A 193 6.05 -9.75 -16.16
CA LEU A 193 5.74 -8.50 -16.89
C LEU A 193 6.99 -7.85 -17.51
N HIS A 194 8.13 -7.95 -16.83
CA HIS A 194 9.40 -7.46 -17.34
C HIS A 194 9.94 -8.25 -18.52
N GLN A 195 9.80 -9.57 -18.53
CA GLN A 195 10.27 -10.43 -19.62
C GLN A 195 9.47 -10.15 -20.90
N ASP A 196 8.13 -10.09 -20.79
CA ASP A 196 7.24 -9.79 -21.90
C ASP A 196 7.57 -8.42 -22.55
N THR A 197 7.91 -7.42 -21.73
CA THR A 197 8.26 -6.08 -22.22
C THR A 197 9.59 -6.06 -22.98
N LYS A 198 10.56 -6.88 -22.56
CA LYS A 198 11.88 -7.00 -23.24
C LYS A 198 11.77 -7.76 -24.56
N GLU A 199 10.93 -8.78 -24.64
CA GLU A 199 10.70 -9.53 -25.87
C GLU A 199 9.96 -8.71 -26.94
N LYS A 200 8.96 -7.90 -26.55
CA LYS A 200 8.26 -6.99 -27.46
C LYS A 200 9.14 -5.87 -28.02
N LYS A 201 10.19 -5.45 -27.31
CA LYS A 201 11.15 -4.46 -27.80
C LYS A 201 12.22 -5.02 -28.74
N LYS A 202 12.35 -6.36 -28.85
CA LYS A 202 13.32 -7.04 -29.72
C LYS A 202 12.71 -7.46 -31.07
N LYS A 203 11.40 -7.37 -31.24
CA LYS A 203 10.66 -7.55 -32.48
C LYS A 203 10.34 -6.19 -33.14
#